data_ea96d371ad6fa4094b45eab034457103
#
_entry.id   ea96d371ad6fa4094b45eab034457103
#
_cell.length_a   1.000
_cell.length_b   1.000
_cell.length_c   1.000
_cell.angle_alpha   90.00
_cell.angle_beta   90.00
_cell.angle_gamma   90.00
#
_symmetry.space_group_name_H-M   'P 1'
#
loop_
_entity.id
_entity.type
_entity.pdbx_description
1 polymer ?
#
loop_
_entity_poly.entity_id
_entity_poly.type
_entity_poly.pdbx_seq_one_letter_code
_entity_poly.pdbx_strand_id
1 'polypeptide(L)'
;IYIVYMWRAYTKEFRYNWHLAAPVILGMLGHVLVGLVDNIMVGQLGAAELAAVSLGNSFFFVAMALGIGFSTAITPLVAESHSEQNFDSGKSSLKHGFLLCSAIALVLFVLILLAKPLMYIMNQPEEVVMLALPYLDVIAVSLIPLIIFQALKQFSDGLSLTSCLLYTSPSPRDVLR
;
A
#
# COMPACT_ATOMS: atom_id res chain seq x y z
N ILE A 1 -34.85 23.52 -17.75
CA ILE A 1 -34.71 23.68 -16.29
C ILE A 1 -34.10 22.42 -15.68
N TYR A 2 -34.49 21.20 -16.06
CA TYR A 2 -33.95 19.92 -15.50
C TYR A 2 -32.45 19.72 -15.77
N ILE A 3 -31.97 20.07 -16.96
CA ILE A 3 -30.56 19.94 -17.35
C ILE A 3 -29.66 20.87 -16.54
N VAL A 4 -30.07 22.10 -16.30
CA VAL A 4 -29.31 23.09 -15.50
C VAL A 4 -29.21 22.67 -14.03
N TYR A 5 -30.26 22.04 -13.50
CA TYR A 5 -30.26 21.49 -12.13
C TYR A 5 -29.30 20.30 -12.00
N MET A 6 -29.30 19.40 -12.98
CA MET A 6 -28.33 18.29 -13.04
C MET A 6 -26.89 18.79 -13.09
N TRP A 7 -26.59 19.75 -13.95
CA TRP A 7 -25.23 20.30 -14.06
C TRP A 7 -24.74 20.97 -12.77
N ARG A 8 -25.61 21.67 -12.05
CA ARG A 8 -25.26 22.26 -10.74
C ARG A 8 -25.03 21.21 -9.66
N ALA A 9 -25.76 20.11 -9.66
CA ALA A 9 -25.54 19.00 -8.76
C ALA A 9 -24.19 18.32 -9.05
N TYR A 10 -23.90 18.03 -10.32
CA TYR A 10 -22.62 17.43 -10.76
C TYR A 10 -21.43 18.30 -10.44
N THR A 11 -21.49 19.62 -10.63
CA THR A 11 -20.36 20.51 -10.35
C THR A 11 -20.07 20.63 -8.84
N LYS A 12 -21.08 20.54 -8.00
CA LYS A 12 -20.95 20.58 -6.54
C LYS A 12 -20.32 19.29 -6.01
N GLU A 13 -20.77 18.14 -6.50
CA GLU A 13 -20.21 16.83 -6.17
C GLU A 13 -18.80 16.66 -6.73
N PHE A 14 -18.55 17.16 -7.95
CA PHE A 14 -17.21 17.15 -8.54
C PHE A 14 -16.21 17.95 -7.72
N ARG A 15 -16.58 19.14 -7.24
CA ARG A 15 -15.73 19.97 -6.39
C ARG A 15 -15.43 19.30 -5.04
N TYR A 16 -16.41 18.62 -4.48
CA TYR A 16 -16.22 17.85 -3.25
C TYR A 16 -15.28 16.67 -3.45
N ASN A 17 -15.53 15.88 -4.50
CA ASN A 17 -14.70 14.74 -4.86
C ASN A 17 -13.27 15.16 -5.23
N TRP A 18 -13.10 16.31 -5.90
CA TRP A 18 -11.78 16.86 -6.21
C TRP A 18 -10.99 17.22 -4.95
N HIS A 19 -11.62 17.80 -3.95
CA HIS A 19 -10.98 18.13 -2.68
C HIS A 19 -10.54 16.89 -1.90
N LEU A 20 -11.26 15.78 -2.04
CA LEU A 20 -10.89 14.49 -1.45
C LEU A 20 -9.81 13.78 -2.27
N ALA A 21 -9.89 13.87 -3.58
CA ALA A 21 -8.95 13.18 -4.49
C ALA A 21 -7.59 13.89 -4.58
N ALA A 22 -7.55 15.22 -4.53
CA ALA A 22 -6.33 15.99 -4.71
C ALA A 22 -5.20 15.58 -3.74
N PRO A 23 -5.40 15.46 -2.42
CA PRO A 23 -4.34 15.05 -1.51
C PRO A 23 -3.90 13.60 -1.76
N VAL A 24 -4.80 12.72 -2.17
CA VAL A 24 -4.46 11.33 -2.52
C VAL A 24 -3.62 11.28 -3.79
N ILE A 25 -3.99 12.05 -4.81
CA ILE A 25 -3.23 12.17 -6.07
C ILE A 25 -1.84 12.75 -5.79
N LEU A 26 -1.73 13.80 -4.98
CA LEU A 26 -0.44 14.38 -4.60
C LEU A 26 0.44 13.38 -3.85
N GLY A 27 -0.14 12.59 -2.94
CA GLY A 27 0.57 11.52 -2.25
C GLY A 27 1.08 10.43 -3.20
N MET A 28 0.25 10.02 -4.16
CA MET A 28 0.65 9.04 -5.18
C MET A 28 1.73 9.60 -6.12
N LEU A 29 1.61 10.87 -6.56
CA LEU A 29 2.63 11.54 -7.36
C LEU A 29 3.96 11.62 -6.59
N GLY A 30 3.92 11.99 -5.30
CA GLY A 30 5.09 12.00 -4.44
C GLY A 30 5.77 10.63 -4.38
N HIS A 31 5.01 9.58 -4.20
CA HIS A 31 5.53 8.21 -4.21
C HIS A 31 6.18 7.82 -5.54
N VAL A 32 5.55 8.16 -6.66
CA VAL A 32 6.11 7.91 -8.01
C VAL A 32 7.40 8.70 -8.23
N LEU A 33 7.44 9.98 -7.80
CA LEU A 33 8.62 10.82 -7.91
C LEU A 33 9.79 10.29 -7.08
N VAL A 34 9.54 9.81 -5.86
CA VAL A 34 10.57 9.17 -5.02
C VAL A 34 11.11 7.93 -5.72
N GLY A 35 10.26 7.06 -6.27
CA GLY A 35 10.69 5.88 -7.02
C GLY A 35 11.49 6.24 -8.29
N LEU A 36 11.14 7.34 -8.97
CA LEU A 36 11.88 7.83 -10.14
C LEU A 36 13.29 8.29 -9.73
N VAL A 37 13.39 9.08 -8.66
CA VAL A 37 14.68 9.57 -8.14
C VAL A 37 15.54 8.41 -7.69
N ASP A 38 14.97 7.43 -7.01
CA ASP A 38 15.67 6.22 -6.56
C ASP A 38 16.26 5.45 -7.75
N ASN A 39 15.47 5.22 -8.80
CA ASN A 39 15.94 4.59 -10.02
C ASN A 39 17.05 5.38 -10.74
N ILE A 40 16.97 6.73 -10.75
CA ILE A 40 18.01 7.57 -11.31
C ILE A 40 19.30 7.45 -10.50
N MET A 41 19.21 7.46 -9.18
CA MET A 41 20.37 7.32 -8.29
C MET A 41 21.05 5.97 -8.46
N VAL A 42 20.29 4.88 -8.49
CA VAL A 42 20.83 3.53 -8.73
C VAL A 42 21.39 3.41 -10.14
N GLY A 43 20.74 4.00 -11.14
CA GLY A 43 21.23 4.00 -12.53
C GLY A 43 22.59 4.69 -12.73
N GLN A 44 22.98 5.61 -11.83
CA GLN A 44 24.30 6.24 -11.84
C GLN A 44 25.42 5.29 -11.37
N LEU A 45 25.10 4.25 -10.61
CA LEU A 45 26.05 3.24 -10.15
C LEU A 45 26.49 2.31 -11.28
N GLY A 46 25.55 1.94 -12.14
CA GLY A 46 25.80 1.08 -13.30
C GLY A 46 24.54 0.37 -13.80
N ALA A 47 24.66 -0.23 -14.98
CA ALA A 47 23.57 -0.97 -15.59
C ALA A 47 23.26 -2.29 -14.86
N ALA A 48 24.30 -2.93 -14.30
CA ALA A 48 24.14 -4.18 -13.55
C ALA A 48 23.40 -3.96 -12.23
N GLU A 49 23.74 -2.88 -11.51
CA GLU A 49 23.10 -2.48 -10.25
C GLU A 49 21.63 -2.13 -10.47
N LEU A 50 21.32 -1.36 -11.51
CA LEU A 50 19.94 -1.02 -11.87
C LEU A 50 19.13 -2.27 -12.23
N ALA A 51 19.72 -3.20 -12.98
CA ALA A 51 19.09 -4.47 -13.33
C ALA A 51 18.84 -5.33 -12.08
N ALA A 52 19.82 -5.37 -11.15
CA ALA A 52 19.69 -6.12 -9.89
C ALA A 52 18.57 -5.61 -9.00
N VAL A 53 18.48 -4.28 -8.82
CA VAL A 53 17.39 -3.64 -8.06
C VAL A 53 16.05 -3.87 -8.72
N SER A 54 15.95 -3.75 -10.05
CA SER A 54 14.72 -3.99 -10.82
C SER A 54 14.26 -5.44 -10.70
N LEU A 55 15.19 -6.40 -10.73
CA LEU A 55 14.90 -7.82 -10.54
C LEU A 55 14.37 -8.08 -9.13
N GLY A 56 15.06 -7.59 -8.10
CA GLY A 56 14.62 -7.72 -6.70
C GLY A 56 13.27 -7.08 -6.45
N ASN A 57 13.03 -5.88 -6.97
CA ASN A 57 11.75 -5.19 -6.88
C ASN A 57 10.61 -5.96 -7.55
N SER A 58 10.87 -6.69 -8.63
CA SER A 58 9.84 -7.51 -9.28
C SER A 58 9.31 -8.62 -8.34
N PHE A 59 10.19 -9.32 -7.64
CA PHE A 59 9.81 -10.31 -6.63
C PHE A 59 9.06 -9.67 -5.45
N PHE A 60 9.58 -8.56 -4.97
CA PHE A 60 8.96 -7.81 -3.88
C PHE A 60 7.55 -7.32 -4.27
N PHE A 61 7.37 -6.84 -5.49
CA PHE A 61 6.08 -6.30 -5.97
C PHE A 61 5.00 -7.38 -6.01
N VAL A 62 5.34 -8.61 -6.44
CA VAL A 62 4.41 -9.74 -6.43
C VAL A 62 3.99 -10.08 -5.01
N ALA A 63 4.94 -10.18 -4.08
CA ALA A 63 4.64 -10.46 -2.67
C ALA A 63 3.82 -9.33 -2.02
N MET A 64 4.17 -8.08 -2.31
CA MET A 64 3.45 -6.91 -1.82
C MET A 64 2.01 -6.86 -2.33
N ALA A 65 1.78 -7.18 -3.62
CA ALA A 65 0.44 -7.23 -4.20
C ALA A 65 -0.45 -8.26 -3.50
N LEU A 66 0.10 -9.43 -3.18
CA LEU A 66 -0.61 -10.45 -2.40
C LEU A 66 -0.90 -9.96 -0.98
N GLY A 67 0.09 -9.38 -0.30
CA GLY A 67 -0.06 -8.85 1.06
C GLY A 67 -1.10 -7.73 1.14
N ILE A 68 -1.10 -6.80 0.19
CA ILE A 68 -2.11 -5.75 0.09
C ILE A 68 -3.49 -6.36 -0.19
N GLY A 69 -3.58 -7.31 -1.11
CA GLY A 69 -4.83 -7.98 -1.45
C GLY A 69 -5.50 -8.61 -0.23
N PHE A 70 -4.74 -9.31 0.61
CA PHE A 70 -5.27 -9.86 1.86
C PHE A 70 -5.64 -8.79 2.89
N SER A 71 -4.83 -7.74 3.02
CA SER A 71 -5.10 -6.68 4.00
C SER A 71 -6.34 -5.85 3.64
N THR A 72 -6.68 -5.69 2.36
CA THR A 72 -7.89 -4.95 1.93
C THR A 72 -9.19 -5.60 2.40
N ALA A 73 -9.20 -6.90 2.72
CA ALA A 73 -10.37 -7.58 3.28
C ALA A 73 -10.76 -7.05 4.68
N ILE A 74 -9.87 -6.38 5.38
CA ILE A 74 -10.14 -5.80 6.71
C ILE A 74 -11.11 -4.63 6.59
N THR A 75 -10.97 -3.81 5.56
CA THR A 75 -11.77 -2.57 5.39
C THR A 75 -13.27 -2.80 5.40
N PRO A 76 -13.87 -3.73 4.60
CA PRO A 76 -15.31 -3.95 4.63
C PRO A 76 -15.80 -4.52 5.97
N LEU A 77 -15.03 -5.42 6.60
CA LEU A 77 -15.39 -6.02 7.89
C LEU A 77 -15.46 -4.96 9.00
N VAL A 78 -14.53 -4.01 8.99
CA VAL A 78 -14.50 -2.92 9.96
C VAL A 78 -15.59 -1.90 9.67
N ALA A 79 -15.84 -1.57 8.40
CA ALA A 79 -16.89 -0.65 8.00
C ALA A 79 -18.29 -1.17 8.38
N GLU A 80 -18.55 -2.47 8.22
CA GLU A 80 -19.77 -3.14 8.64
C GLU A 80 -19.95 -3.02 10.17
N SER A 81 -18.96 -3.43 10.96
CA SER A 81 -18.96 -3.34 12.42
C SER A 81 -19.19 -1.90 12.92
N HIS A 82 -18.61 -0.92 12.21
CA HIS A 82 -18.78 0.49 12.54
C HIS A 82 -20.19 0.99 12.24
N SER A 83 -20.79 0.56 11.12
CA SER A 83 -22.17 0.92 10.76
C SER A 83 -23.20 0.35 11.73
N GLU A 84 -22.95 -0.83 12.27
CA GLU A 84 -23.78 -1.51 13.27
C GLU A 84 -23.55 -1.00 14.71
N GLN A 85 -22.62 -0.08 14.91
CA GLN A 85 -22.18 0.41 16.23
C GLN A 85 -21.70 -0.72 17.18
N ASN A 86 -21.25 -1.82 16.60
CA ASN A 86 -20.77 -2.98 17.35
C ASN A 86 -19.26 -2.89 17.56
N PHE A 87 -18.85 -2.18 18.61
CA PHE A 87 -17.43 -1.95 18.92
C PHE A 87 -16.67 -3.24 19.26
N ASP A 88 -17.32 -4.24 19.80
CA ASP A 88 -16.68 -5.50 20.15
C ASP A 88 -16.38 -6.34 18.90
N SER A 89 -17.27 -6.30 17.91
CA SER A 89 -17.02 -6.88 16.59
C SER A 89 -15.87 -6.17 15.87
N GLY A 90 -15.80 -4.84 15.94
CA GLY A 90 -14.71 -4.05 15.37
C GLY A 90 -13.34 -4.37 15.98
N LYS A 91 -13.26 -4.51 17.31
CA LYS A 91 -12.03 -4.94 18.00
C LYS A 91 -11.63 -6.36 17.63
N SER A 92 -12.59 -7.25 17.51
CA SER A 92 -12.36 -8.63 17.09
C SER A 92 -11.81 -8.68 15.66
N SER A 93 -12.41 -7.92 14.74
CA SER A 93 -11.97 -7.80 13.35
C SER A 93 -10.54 -7.25 13.24
N LEU A 94 -10.17 -6.24 14.05
CA LEU A 94 -8.81 -5.74 14.13
C LEU A 94 -7.84 -6.82 14.60
N LYS A 95 -8.16 -7.50 15.70
CA LYS A 95 -7.28 -8.51 16.29
C LYS A 95 -7.03 -9.68 15.33
N HIS A 96 -8.09 -10.21 14.74
CA HIS A 96 -7.98 -11.33 13.80
C HIS A 96 -7.34 -10.89 12.47
N GLY A 97 -7.70 -9.73 11.96
CA GLY A 97 -7.08 -9.14 10.76
C GLY A 97 -5.58 -8.90 10.94
N PHE A 98 -5.17 -8.35 12.08
CA PHE A 98 -3.77 -8.12 12.41
C PHE A 98 -2.97 -9.42 12.52
N LEU A 99 -3.52 -10.44 13.22
CA LEU A 99 -2.90 -11.75 13.33
C LEU A 99 -2.76 -12.43 11.95
N LEU A 100 -3.81 -12.38 11.16
CA LEU A 100 -3.81 -12.97 9.81
C LEU A 100 -2.78 -12.27 8.91
N CYS A 101 -2.76 -10.94 8.88
CA CYS A 101 -1.79 -10.20 8.09
C CYS A 101 -0.35 -10.44 8.56
N SER A 102 -0.12 -10.57 9.88
CA SER A 102 1.19 -10.91 10.41
C SER A 102 1.65 -12.31 9.99
N ALA A 103 0.74 -13.29 10.01
CA ALA A 103 1.02 -14.64 9.54
C ALA A 103 1.32 -14.65 8.04
N ILE A 104 0.52 -13.94 7.24
CA ILE A 104 0.73 -13.80 5.79
C ILE A 104 2.07 -13.12 5.50
N ALA A 105 2.41 -12.06 6.24
CA ALA A 105 3.69 -11.37 6.09
C ALA A 105 4.88 -12.32 6.30
N LEU A 106 4.79 -13.18 7.32
CA LEU A 106 5.82 -14.18 7.59
C LEU A 106 5.91 -15.24 6.49
N VAL A 107 4.76 -15.72 6.00
CA VAL A 107 4.70 -16.68 4.89
C VAL A 107 5.30 -16.08 3.64
N LEU A 108 4.95 -14.85 3.28
CA LEU A 108 5.48 -14.16 2.10
C LEU A 108 6.97 -13.88 2.24
N PHE A 109 7.45 -13.53 3.42
CA PHE A 109 8.88 -13.40 3.72
C PHE A 109 9.63 -14.70 3.42
N VAL A 110 9.16 -15.83 3.97
CA VAL A 110 9.77 -17.15 3.71
C VAL A 110 9.70 -17.49 2.23
N LEU A 111 8.59 -17.17 1.57
CA LEU A 111 8.39 -17.46 0.15
C LEU A 111 9.36 -16.67 -0.75
N ILE A 112 9.65 -15.41 -0.41
CA ILE A 112 10.70 -14.62 -1.10
C ILE A 112 12.08 -15.27 -0.91
N LEU A 113 12.41 -15.71 0.29
CA LEU A 113 13.68 -16.37 0.54
C LEU A 113 13.81 -17.68 -0.24
N LEU A 114 12.73 -18.45 -0.35
CA LEU A 114 12.68 -19.67 -1.15
C LEU A 114 12.70 -19.40 -2.67
N ALA A 115 12.33 -18.21 -3.10
CA ALA A 115 12.36 -17.79 -4.50
C ALA A 115 13.77 -17.41 -5.01
N LYS A 116 14.78 -17.27 -4.14
CA LYS A 116 16.15 -16.94 -4.55
C LYS A 116 16.72 -17.84 -5.66
N PRO A 117 16.61 -19.20 -5.59
CA PRO A 117 17.11 -20.06 -6.66
C PRO A 117 16.42 -19.82 -8.01
N LEU A 118 15.20 -19.25 -8.01
CA LEU A 118 14.47 -18.92 -9.23
C LEU A 118 15.22 -17.87 -10.08
N MET A 119 15.98 -16.95 -9.43
CA MET A 119 16.78 -15.96 -10.14
C MET A 119 17.86 -16.61 -11.03
N TYR A 120 18.44 -17.72 -10.60
CA TYR A 120 19.41 -18.47 -11.41
C TYR A 120 18.74 -19.19 -12.61
N ILE A 121 17.49 -19.64 -12.43
CA ILE A 121 16.71 -20.31 -13.50
C ILE A 121 16.28 -19.31 -14.57
N MET A 122 16.15 -18.02 -14.23
CA MET A 122 15.75 -16.98 -15.17
C MET A 122 16.84 -16.59 -16.18
N ASN A 123 17.97 -17.28 -16.20
CA ASN A 123 19.10 -16.99 -17.11
C ASN A 123 19.60 -15.53 -17.07
N GLN A 124 19.53 -14.91 -15.90
CA GLN A 124 20.07 -13.56 -15.71
C GLN A 124 21.60 -13.62 -15.64
N PRO A 125 22.32 -12.56 -16.05
CA PRO A 125 23.76 -12.45 -15.88
C PRO A 125 24.15 -12.70 -14.42
N GLU A 126 25.18 -13.50 -14.20
CA GLU A 126 25.64 -13.91 -12.86
C GLU A 126 25.94 -12.68 -11.96
N GLU A 127 26.53 -11.65 -12.55
CA GLU A 127 26.81 -10.38 -11.87
C GLU A 127 25.54 -9.73 -11.32
N VAL A 128 24.44 -9.70 -12.10
CA VAL A 128 23.15 -9.13 -11.69
C VAL A 128 22.54 -9.95 -10.55
N VAL A 129 22.61 -11.28 -10.62
CA VAL A 129 22.10 -12.17 -9.57
C VAL A 129 22.87 -11.97 -8.26
N MET A 130 24.20 -11.89 -8.32
CA MET A 130 25.03 -11.68 -7.12
C MET A 130 24.73 -10.36 -6.42
N LEU A 131 24.41 -9.30 -7.16
CA LEU A 131 24.01 -8.01 -6.62
C LEU A 131 22.55 -8.01 -6.12
N ALA A 132 21.67 -8.76 -6.78
CA ALA A 132 20.26 -8.81 -6.43
C ALA A 132 19.98 -9.59 -5.13
N LEU A 133 20.78 -10.62 -4.82
CA LEU A 133 20.54 -11.48 -3.65
C LEU A 133 20.58 -10.73 -2.31
N PRO A 134 21.63 -9.94 -1.97
CA PRO A 134 21.66 -9.19 -0.71
C PRO A 134 20.59 -8.10 -0.67
N TYR A 135 20.29 -7.48 -1.82
CA TYR A 135 19.21 -6.52 -1.92
C TYR A 135 17.86 -7.17 -1.60
N LEU A 136 17.59 -8.35 -2.16
CA LEU A 136 16.36 -9.10 -1.91
C LEU A 136 16.19 -9.47 -0.43
N ASP A 137 17.28 -9.79 0.27
CA ASP A 137 17.23 -10.08 1.70
C ASP A 137 16.74 -8.89 2.52
N VAL A 138 17.28 -7.71 2.23
CA VAL A 138 16.91 -6.48 2.94
C VAL A 138 15.44 -6.12 2.68
N ILE A 139 15.02 -6.16 1.41
CA ILE A 139 13.62 -5.83 1.08
C ILE A 139 12.63 -6.90 1.55
N ALA A 140 13.03 -8.18 1.61
CA ALA A 140 12.20 -9.23 2.18
C ALA A 140 11.89 -8.97 3.66
N VAL A 141 12.89 -8.55 4.45
CA VAL A 141 12.67 -8.17 5.85
C VAL A 141 11.73 -6.97 5.96
N SER A 142 11.84 -5.99 5.07
CA SER A 142 10.98 -4.79 5.09
C SER A 142 9.52 -5.09 4.74
N LEU A 143 9.23 -6.24 4.11
CA LEU A 143 7.87 -6.67 3.79
C LEU A 143 7.02 -6.89 5.06
N ILE A 144 7.63 -7.38 6.14
CA ILE A 144 6.92 -7.66 7.41
C ILE A 144 6.31 -6.39 7.99
N PRO A 145 7.09 -5.35 8.33
CA PRO A 145 6.52 -4.11 8.87
C PRO A 145 5.59 -3.41 7.87
N LEU A 146 5.84 -3.54 6.56
CA LEU A 146 5.01 -2.95 5.54
C LEU A 146 3.60 -3.55 5.51
N ILE A 147 3.46 -4.88 5.55
CA ILE A 147 2.14 -5.54 5.58
C ILE A 147 1.41 -5.26 6.89
N ILE A 148 2.13 -5.21 8.01
CA ILE A 148 1.55 -4.84 9.31
C ILE A 148 1.02 -3.42 9.27
N PHE A 149 1.80 -2.48 8.73
CA PHE A 149 1.34 -1.10 8.52
C PHE A 149 0.12 -1.03 7.62
N GLN A 150 0.11 -1.81 6.54
CA GLN A 150 -1.01 -1.87 5.61
C GLN A 150 -2.29 -2.38 6.30
N ALA A 151 -2.19 -3.38 7.17
CA ALA A 151 -3.32 -3.88 7.95
C ALA A 151 -3.92 -2.78 8.86
N LEU A 152 -3.07 -2.01 9.55
CA LEU A 152 -3.51 -0.89 10.39
C LEU A 152 -4.12 0.24 9.55
N LYS A 153 -3.55 0.52 8.39
CA LYS A 153 -4.10 1.50 7.44
C LYS A 153 -5.49 1.09 6.97
N GLN A 154 -5.68 -0.16 6.55
CA GLN A 154 -6.99 -0.66 6.11
C GLN A 154 -8.03 -0.63 7.22
N PHE A 155 -7.63 -0.87 8.46
CA PHE A 155 -8.51 -0.70 9.61
C PHE A 155 -8.96 0.76 9.78
N SER A 156 -8.04 1.72 9.69
CA SER A 156 -8.34 3.16 9.77
C SER A 156 -9.24 3.62 8.62
N ASP A 157 -9.02 3.09 7.42
CA ASP A 157 -9.85 3.35 6.24
C ASP A 157 -11.28 2.82 6.45
N GLY A 158 -11.43 1.64 7.06
CA GLY A 158 -12.74 1.06 7.43
C GLY A 158 -13.52 1.89 8.45
N LEU A 159 -12.82 2.58 9.36
CA LEU A 159 -13.42 3.53 10.31
C LEU A 159 -13.71 4.92 9.69
N SER A 160 -13.46 5.11 8.41
CA SER A 160 -13.52 6.42 7.72
C SER A 160 -12.60 7.49 8.34
N LEU A 161 -11.55 7.07 9.06
CA LEU A 161 -10.54 7.94 9.66
C LEU A 161 -9.37 8.22 8.70
N THR A 162 -9.60 8.16 7.42
CA THR A 162 -8.61 8.36 6.33
C THR A 162 -7.87 9.69 6.45
N SER A 163 -8.53 10.70 7.04
CA SER A 163 -7.93 12.02 7.29
C SER A 163 -6.81 11.99 8.34
N CYS A 164 -6.79 11.02 9.24
CA CYS A 164 -5.80 10.92 10.31
C CYS A 164 -4.42 10.45 9.80
N LEU A 165 -4.40 9.71 8.69
CA LEU A 165 -3.17 9.19 8.08
C LEU A 165 -2.59 10.11 7.01
N LEU A 166 -3.41 10.97 6.40
CA LEU A 166 -2.97 11.85 5.32
C LEU A 166 -2.71 13.29 5.76
N TYR A 167 -3.41 13.79 6.77
CA TYR A 167 -3.17 15.11 7.34
C TYR A 167 -4.15 15.41 8.50
N THR A 168 -3.69 16.09 9.54
CA THR A 168 -4.49 16.68 10.62
C THR A 168 -5.33 17.87 10.11
N SER A 169 -6.05 17.72 9.02
CA SER A 169 -7.00 18.75 8.63
C SER A 169 -8.35 18.43 9.30
N PRO A 170 -8.93 19.38 10.04
CA PRO A 170 -10.22 19.16 10.69
C PRO A 170 -11.27 18.79 9.63
N SER A 171 -12.01 17.72 9.91
CA SER A 171 -13.13 17.33 9.07
C SER A 171 -14.12 18.51 8.96
N PRO A 172 -14.72 18.75 7.78
CA PRO A 172 -15.77 19.76 7.67
C PRO A 172 -16.95 19.56 8.64
N ARG A 173 -17.09 18.38 9.24
CA ARG A 173 -18.08 18.07 10.28
C ARG A 173 -17.68 18.62 11.65
N ASP A 174 -16.39 18.85 11.91
CA ASP A 174 -15.91 19.38 13.19
C ASP A 174 -16.00 20.91 13.24
N VAL A 175 -16.16 21.56 12.08
CA VAL A 175 -16.33 23.02 11.95
C VAL A 175 -17.82 23.45 12.09
N LEU A 176 -18.76 22.49 12.07
CA LEU A 176 -20.20 22.74 12.14
C LEU A 176 -20.83 22.34 13.50
N ARG A 177 -20.01 22.11 14.51
CA ARG A 177 -20.41 21.99 15.93
C ARG A 177 -19.94 23.22 16.74
#